data_0d44c4e185c3e5085ae0510c32c7c5f1
#
_entry.id   0d44c4e185c3e5085ae0510c32c7c5f1
#
_cell.length_a   1.000
_cell.length_b   1.000
_cell.length_c   1.000
_cell.angle_alpha   90.00
_cell.angle_beta   90.00
_cell.angle_gamma   90.00
#
_symmetry.space_group_name_H-M   'P 1'
#
loop_
_entity.id
_entity.type
_entity.pdbx_description
1 polymer ?
#
loop_
_entity_poly.entity_id
_entity_poly.type
_entity_poly.pdbx_seq_one_letter_code
_entity_poly.pdbx_strand_id
1 'polypeptide(L)'
;ITTRLVGSEMCIRDSAKTDKCPFFYFSDVVVGETTCDGKKKMYEYMSDFKDVFVMELPNTQSEMALKLWKSELIRFKEYLEKKFDVEITDEAVLEAVKEENKVRKVMKDLYHVMALDPAPIKGGDLFKVLYGSGFKFDRKAIPAEIEAMREKIEKEYEEGKRLDKMPRILITGCPVSYTHLRAHETRSNL
;
A
#
# COMPACT_ATOMS: atom_id res chain seq x y z
N ILE A 1 19.93 -16.61 -19.67
CA ILE A 1 18.55 -16.11 -19.95
C ILE A 1 18.35 -14.92 -19.02
N THR A 2 18.60 -13.73 -19.54
CA THR A 2 18.25 -12.49 -18.84
C THR A 2 16.73 -12.39 -18.84
N THR A 3 16.08 -12.87 -17.79
CA THR A 3 14.69 -12.58 -17.53
C THR A 3 14.57 -11.06 -17.37
N ARG A 4 14.07 -10.40 -18.39
CA ARG A 4 13.72 -8.98 -18.33
C ARG A 4 12.64 -8.84 -17.27
N LEU A 5 13.04 -8.38 -16.10
CA LEU A 5 12.10 -7.75 -15.19
C LEU A 5 11.64 -6.48 -15.88
N VAL A 6 10.38 -6.41 -16.26
CA VAL A 6 9.83 -5.28 -16.99
C VAL A 6 9.12 -4.36 -16.00
N GLY A 7 9.48 -3.10 -16.00
CA GLY A 7 8.74 -2.07 -15.31
C GLY A 7 9.17 -1.82 -13.85
N SER A 8 8.20 -1.80 -12.94
CA SER A 8 8.38 -1.38 -11.54
C SER A 8 9.38 -2.22 -10.75
N GLU A 9 9.50 -3.52 -11.05
CA GLU A 9 10.40 -4.43 -10.34
C GLU A 9 11.88 -4.09 -10.59
N MET A 10 12.25 -3.71 -11.80
CA MET A 10 13.61 -3.25 -12.11
C MET A 10 13.91 -1.94 -11.40
N CYS A 11 12.98 -0.98 -11.44
CA CYS A 11 13.17 0.31 -10.77
C CYS A 11 13.30 0.15 -9.26
N ILE A 12 12.52 -0.74 -8.64
CA ILE A 12 12.60 -1.03 -7.21
C ILE A 12 13.96 -1.64 -6.87
N ARG A 13 14.39 -2.66 -7.63
CA ARG A 13 15.69 -3.31 -7.42
C ARG A 13 16.85 -2.34 -7.58
N ASP A 14 16.86 -1.56 -8.65
CA ASP A 14 17.94 -0.64 -8.95
C ASP A 14 18.01 0.52 -7.95
N SER A 15 16.87 1.01 -7.50
CA SER A 15 16.80 2.00 -6.42
C SER A 15 17.29 1.44 -5.08
N ALA A 16 16.97 0.18 -4.79
CA ALA A 16 17.45 -0.50 -3.60
C ALA A 16 18.97 -0.71 -3.64
N LYS A 17 19.50 -1.20 -4.76
CA LYS A 17 20.92 -1.48 -4.93
C LYS A 17 21.80 -0.21 -4.95
N THR A 18 21.22 0.93 -5.29
CA THR A 18 21.93 2.23 -5.38
C THR A 18 21.66 3.15 -4.21
N ASP A 19 21.05 2.66 -3.12
CA ASP A 19 20.68 3.42 -1.92
C ASP A 19 19.85 4.69 -2.18
N LYS A 20 19.14 4.73 -3.31
CA LYS A 20 18.28 5.87 -3.69
C LYS A 20 16.91 5.86 -3.02
N CYS A 21 16.49 4.71 -2.49
CA CYS A 21 15.23 4.57 -1.79
C CYS A 21 15.45 4.71 -0.27
N PRO A 22 15.02 5.80 0.37
CA PRO A 22 15.23 5.98 1.81
C PRO A 22 14.55 4.90 2.66
N PHE A 23 13.38 4.42 2.25
CA PHE A 23 12.70 3.33 2.96
C PHE A 23 13.52 2.05 2.94
N PHE A 24 14.11 1.72 1.83
CA PHE A 24 14.96 0.54 1.72
C PHE A 24 16.28 0.73 2.50
N TYR A 25 16.89 1.90 2.42
CA TYR A 25 18.14 2.21 3.11
C TYR A 25 18.01 2.03 4.63
N PHE A 26 16.94 2.59 5.22
CA PHE A 26 16.70 2.56 6.66
C PHE A 26 15.98 1.30 7.16
N SER A 27 15.54 0.39 6.29
CA SER A 27 14.87 -0.85 6.72
C SER A 27 15.89 -1.90 7.13
N ASP A 28 15.61 -2.66 8.18
CA ASP A 28 16.41 -3.81 8.63
C ASP A 28 16.05 -5.09 7.90
N VAL A 29 14.82 -5.17 7.41
CA VAL A 29 14.29 -6.30 6.65
C VAL A 29 13.30 -5.84 5.60
N VAL A 30 13.28 -6.52 4.48
CA VAL A 30 12.25 -6.37 3.44
C VAL A 30 11.28 -7.52 3.55
N VAL A 31 10.00 -7.23 3.71
CA VAL A 31 8.95 -8.24 3.71
C VAL A 31 8.27 -8.24 2.35
N GLY A 32 8.26 -9.39 1.71
CA GLY A 32 7.66 -9.59 0.40
C GLY A 32 6.56 -10.63 0.43
N GLU A 33 5.71 -10.61 -0.57
CA GLU A 33 4.63 -11.58 -0.76
C GLU A 33 4.71 -12.21 -2.15
N THR A 34 4.32 -13.48 -2.27
CA THR A 34 4.37 -14.22 -3.54
C THR A 34 3.24 -13.83 -4.49
N THR A 35 3.07 -12.53 -4.75
CA THR A 35 1.97 -11.98 -5.56
C THR A 35 2.07 -12.33 -7.04
N CYS A 36 3.27 -12.30 -7.61
CA CYS A 36 3.53 -12.66 -9.02
C CYS A 36 4.96 -13.11 -9.23
N ASP A 37 5.25 -13.75 -10.35
CA ASP A 37 6.58 -14.29 -10.62
C ASP A 37 7.67 -13.21 -10.73
N GLY A 38 7.33 -12.04 -11.24
CA GLY A 38 8.24 -10.89 -11.25
C GLY A 38 8.65 -10.47 -9.83
N LYS A 39 7.71 -10.41 -8.89
CA LYS A 39 7.98 -10.09 -7.48
C LYS A 39 8.82 -11.16 -6.81
N LYS A 40 8.49 -12.43 -6.99
CA LYS A 40 9.27 -13.55 -6.44
C LYS A 40 10.74 -13.44 -6.87
N LYS A 41 10.97 -13.23 -8.17
CA LYS A 41 12.33 -13.10 -8.69
C LYS A 41 13.03 -11.83 -8.22
N MET A 42 12.30 -10.73 -8.06
CA MET A 42 12.84 -9.51 -7.47
C MET A 42 13.34 -9.73 -6.05
N TYR A 43 12.55 -10.41 -5.20
CA TYR A 43 12.95 -10.71 -3.80
C TYR A 43 14.15 -11.63 -3.73
N GLU A 44 14.26 -12.62 -4.62
CA GLU A 44 15.43 -13.47 -4.76
C GLU A 44 16.70 -12.63 -5.03
N TYR A 45 16.64 -11.70 -5.98
CA TYR A 45 17.77 -10.81 -6.25
C TYR A 45 18.05 -9.80 -5.13
N MET A 46 17.03 -9.38 -4.39
CA MET A 46 17.22 -8.47 -3.26
C MET A 46 17.88 -9.18 -2.07
N SER A 47 17.68 -10.47 -1.90
CA SER A 47 18.30 -11.25 -0.83
C SER A 47 19.82 -11.31 -0.90
N ASP A 48 20.43 -11.00 -2.05
CA ASP A 48 21.89 -10.93 -2.20
C ASP A 48 22.53 -9.76 -1.40
N PHE A 49 21.74 -8.74 -1.05
CA PHE A 49 22.28 -7.52 -0.42
C PHE A 49 21.39 -6.95 0.69
N LYS A 50 20.25 -7.56 0.98
CA LYS A 50 19.34 -7.19 2.07
C LYS A 50 18.68 -8.44 2.63
N ASP A 51 18.38 -8.40 3.91
CA ASP A 51 17.58 -9.46 4.52
C ASP A 51 16.12 -9.38 4.03
N VAL A 52 15.64 -10.45 3.42
CA VAL A 52 14.31 -10.52 2.80
C VAL A 52 13.53 -11.69 3.38
N PHE A 53 12.37 -11.40 3.93
CA PHE A 53 11.40 -12.39 4.36
C PHE A 53 10.25 -12.47 3.36
N VAL A 54 10.03 -13.62 2.76
CA VAL A 54 8.95 -13.81 1.78
C VAL A 54 7.84 -14.65 2.39
N MET A 55 6.63 -14.09 2.40
CA MET A 55 5.40 -14.75 2.82
C MET A 55 4.74 -15.40 1.60
N GLU A 56 4.33 -16.65 1.76
CA GLU A 56 3.60 -17.36 0.72
C GLU A 56 2.11 -16.99 0.77
N LEU A 57 1.59 -16.48 -0.35
CA LEU A 57 0.17 -16.20 -0.49
C LEU A 57 -0.56 -17.42 -1.05
N PRO A 58 -1.68 -17.84 -0.43
CA PRO A 58 -2.50 -18.89 -1.00
C PRO A 58 -3.17 -18.43 -2.30
N ASN A 59 -3.22 -19.32 -3.29
CA ASN A 59 -3.84 -19.06 -4.60
C ASN A 59 -5.35 -19.33 -4.63
N THR A 60 -5.92 -19.84 -3.54
CA THR A 60 -7.34 -20.22 -3.45
C THR A 60 -7.97 -19.63 -2.19
N GLN A 61 -9.30 -19.76 -2.08
CA GLN A 61 -10.08 -19.31 -0.91
C GLN A 61 -10.66 -20.49 -0.12
N SER A 62 -9.93 -21.60 -0.05
CA SER A 62 -10.32 -22.81 0.68
C SER A 62 -9.93 -22.73 2.18
N GLU A 63 -10.46 -23.66 2.98
CA GLU A 63 -10.00 -23.81 4.37
C GLU A 63 -8.50 -24.09 4.49
N MET A 64 -7.95 -24.85 3.55
CA MET A 64 -6.51 -25.11 3.50
C MET A 64 -5.72 -23.83 3.21
N ALA A 65 -6.25 -22.94 2.36
CA ALA A 65 -5.67 -21.64 2.09
C ALA A 65 -5.62 -20.76 3.36
N LEU A 66 -6.67 -20.76 4.16
CA LEU A 66 -6.69 -20.05 5.43
C LEU A 66 -5.69 -20.62 6.44
N LYS A 67 -5.54 -21.95 6.50
CA LYS A 67 -4.53 -22.59 7.33
C LYS A 67 -3.12 -22.22 6.89
N LEU A 68 -2.85 -22.26 5.60
CA LEU A 68 -1.57 -21.82 5.04
C LEU A 68 -1.28 -20.36 5.40
N TRP A 69 -2.25 -19.47 5.17
CA TRP A 69 -2.09 -18.05 5.50
C TRP A 69 -1.81 -17.82 6.99
N LYS A 70 -2.54 -18.53 7.86
CA LYS A 70 -2.30 -18.47 9.31
C LYS A 70 -0.89 -18.94 9.65
N SER A 71 -0.41 -20.06 9.06
CA SER A 71 0.95 -20.55 9.31
C SER A 71 2.02 -19.56 8.84
N GLU A 72 1.81 -18.86 7.73
CA GLU A 72 2.71 -17.81 7.25
C GLU A 72 2.79 -16.61 8.22
N LEU A 73 1.66 -16.21 8.79
CA LEU A 73 1.63 -15.14 9.80
C LEU A 73 2.38 -15.56 11.08
N ILE A 74 2.22 -16.81 11.53
CA ILE A 74 2.95 -17.35 12.67
C ILE A 74 4.44 -17.40 12.36
N ARG A 75 4.83 -17.91 11.20
CA ARG A 75 6.23 -17.95 10.75
C ARG A 75 6.87 -16.56 10.69
N PHE A 76 6.10 -15.57 10.23
CA PHE A 76 6.56 -14.18 10.20
C PHE A 76 6.73 -13.61 11.62
N LYS A 77 5.79 -13.87 12.52
CA LYS A 77 5.89 -13.49 13.93
C LYS A 77 7.18 -14.05 14.56
N GLU A 78 7.39 -15.36 14.46
CA GLU A 78 8.57 -16.04 15.01
C GLU A 78 9.89 -15.49 14.42
N TYR A 79 9.89 -15.17 13.12
CA TYR A 79 11.03 -14.53 12.48
C TYR A 79 11.35 -13.17 13.09
N LEU A 80 10.33 -12.32 13.30
CA LEU A 80 10.51 -10.99 13.90
C LEU A 80 10.97 -11.09 15.35
N GLU A 81 10.36 -11.97 16.14
CA GLU A 81 10.75 -12.20 17.54
C GLU A 81 12.23 -12.60 17.65
N LYS A 82 12.66 -13.55 16.82
CA LYS A 82 14.05 -13.99 16.78
C LYS A 82 15.02 -12.93 16.28
N LYS A 83 14.62 -12.16 15.24
CA LYS A 83 15.51 -11.18 14.60
C LYS A 83 15.74 -9.96 15.47
N PHE A 84 14.70 -9.48 16.16
CA PHE A 84 14.74 -8.24 16.92
C PHE A 84 14.79 -8.46 18.43
N ASP A 85 14.85 -9.71 18.87
CA ASP A 85 14.84 -10.09 20.29
C ASP A 85 13.67 -9.44 21.05
N VAL A 86 12.47 -9.57 20.50
CA VAL A 86 11.22 -9.03 21.04
C VAL A 86 10.19 -10.12 21.20
N GLU A 87 9.25 -9.94 22.13
CA GLU A 87 8.08 -10.80 22.29
C GLU A 87 6.85 -10.12 21.68
N ILE A 88 6.15 -10.81 20.79
CA ILE A 88 4.92 -10.35 20.17
C ILE A 88 3.74 -11.13 20.75
N THR A 89 3.04 -10.55 21.72
CA THR A 89 1.91 -11.20 22.36
C THR A 89 0.61 -11.05 21.56
N ASP A 90 -0.35 -11.93 21.79
CA ASP A 90 -1.66 -11.85 21.12
C ASP A 90 -2.40 -10.55 21.49
N GLU A 91 -2.21 -10.04 22.70
CA GLU A 91 -2.78 -8.77 23.16
C GLU A 91 -2.18 -7.59 22.36
N ALA A 92 -0.87 -7.60 22.15
CA ALA A 92 -0.18 -6.56 21.36
C ALA A 92 -0.67 -6.58 19.89
N VAL A 93 -0.84 -7.77 19.32
CA VAL A 93 -1.42 -7.92 17.97
C VAL A 93 -2.85 -7.39 17.92
N LEU A 94 -3.68 -7.73 18.90
CA LEU A 94 -5.07 -7.26 18.97
C LEU A 94 -5.16 -5.73 19.09
N GLU A 95 -4.28 -5.13 19.88
CA GLU A 95 -4.22 -3.67 20.01
C GLU A 95 -3.80 -3.00 18.70
N ALA A 96 -2.79 -3.53 18.03
CA ALA A 96 -2.36 -3.05 16.72
C ALA A 96 -3.49 -3.16 15.68
N VAL A 97 -4.28 -4.24 15.69
CA VAL A 97 -5.45 -4.41 14.81
C VAL A 97 -6.51 -3.36 15.11
N LYS A 98 -6.78 -3.04 16.37
CA LYS A 98 -7.75 -2.00 16.76
C LYS A 98 -7.30 -0.62 16.25
N GLU A 99 -6.02 -0.28 16.44
CA GLU A 99 -5.47 0.99 15.95
C GLU A 99 -5.53 1.08 14.41
N GLU A 100 -5.15 0.03 13.71
CA GLU A 100 -5.21 0.01 12.25
C GLU A 100 -6.66 0.05 11.72
N ASN A 101 -7.62 -0.52 12.45
CA ASN A 101 -9.03 -0.41 12.09
C ASN A 101 -9.58 1.01 12.24
N LYS A 102 -9.07 1.83 13.17
CA LYS A 102 -9.39 3.26 13.23
C LYS A 102 -8.92 3.97 11.95
N VAL A 103 -7.68 3.69 11.51
CA VAL A 103 -7.16 4.24 10.25
C VAL A 103 -8.02 3.83 9.06
N ARG A 104 -8.35 2.54 8.94
CA ARG A 104 -9.21 2.04 7.86
C ARG A 104 -10.59 2.70 7.86
N LYS A 105 -11.16 2.94 9.03
CA LYS A 105 -12.46 3.59 9.16
C LYS A 105 -12.42 5.00 8.59
N VAL A 106 -11.53 5.85 9.06
CA VAL A 106 -11.47 7.25 8.60
C VAL A 106 -11.10 7.36 7.11
N MET A 107 -10.27 6.44 6.59
CA MET A 107 -9.99 6.35 5.15
C MET A 107 -11.24 6.02 4.34
N LYS A 108 -12.03 5.07 4.80
CA LYS A 108 -13.30 4.71 4.19
C LYS A 108 -14.29 5.87 4.22
N ASP A 109 -14.37 6.56 5.35
CA ASP A 109 -15.27 7.71 5.54
C ASP A 109 -14.85 8.87 4.61
N LEU A 110 -13.56 9.16 4.49
CA LEU A 110 -13.05 10.12 3.51
C LEU A 110 -13.37 9.70 2.07
N TYR A 111 -13.19 8.42 1.74
CA TYR A 111 -13.50 7.92 0.40
C TYR A 111 -14.99 8.11 0.05
N HIS A 112 -15.88 7.95 1.02
CA HIS A 112 -17.33 8.14 0.85
C HIS A 112 -17.73 9.57 0.50
N VAL A 113 -16.90 10.57 0.81
CA VAL A 113 -17.16 11.97 0.40
C VAL A 113 -17.29 12.08 -1.13
N MET A 114 -16.62 11.19 -1.87
CA MET A 114 -16.77 11.14 -3.34
C MET A 114 -18.13 10.64 -3.82
N ALA A 115 -19.02 10.19 -2.94
CA ALA A 115 -20.41 9.87 -3.31
C ALA A 115 -21.26 11.12 -3.59
N LEU A 116 -20.84 12.29 -3.10
CA LEU A 116 -21.52 13.56 -3.38
C LEU A 116 -21.49 13.90 -4.87
N ASP A 117 -22.60 14.48 -5.38
CA ASP A 117 -22.72 14.91 -6.77
C ASP A 117 -23.19 16.38 -6.85
N PRO A 118 -22.41 17.29 -7.42
CA PRO A 118 -21.09 17.11 -8.03
C PRO A 118 -20.01 16.69 -7.02
N ALA A 119 -18.90 16.16 -7.52
CA ALA A 119 -17.81 15.73 -6.64
C ALA A 119 -17.18 16.92 -5.89
N PRO A 120 -16.85 16.76 -4.59
CA PRO A 120 -16.28 17.84 -3.78
C PRO A 120 -14.81 18.13 -4.11
N ILE A 121 -14.05 17.10 -4.48
CA ILE A 121 -12.61 17.16 -4.80
C ILE A 121 -12.27 16.32 -6.03
N LYS A 122 -11.12 16.58 -6.63
CA LYS A 122 -10.63 15.76 -7.74
C LYS A 122 -10.19 14.38 -7.26
N GLY A 123 -10.51 13.34 -8.03
CA GLY A 123 -10.08 11.96 -7.72
C GLY A 123 -8.57 11.81 -7.56
N GLY A 124 -7.77 12.57 -8.32
CA GLY A 124 -6.31 12.58 -8.17
C GLY A 124 -5.84 13.14 -6.81
N ASP A 125 -6.55 14.09 -6.22
CA ASP A 125 -6.20 14.63 -4.90
C ASP A 125 -6.60 13.65 -3.79
N LEU A 126 -7.78 13.01 -3.90
CA LEU A 126 -8.14 11.90 -3.01
C LEU A 126 -7.09 10.78 -3.07
N PHE A 127 -6.67 10.39 -4.27
CA PHE A 127 -5.65 9.34 -4.45
C PHE A 127 -4.33 9.70 -3.76
N LYS A 128 -3.85 10.95 -3.88
CA LYS A 128 -2.64 11.42 -3.19
C LYS A 128 -2.74 11.26 -1.68
N VAL A 129 -3.89 11.57 -1.10
CA VAL A 129 -4.12 11.43 0.35
C VAL A 129 -4.14 9.97 0.75
N LEU A 130 -4.96 9.14 0.08
CA LEU A 130 -5.10 7.72 0.41
C LEU A 130 -3.78 6.96 0.22
N TYR A 131 -3.06 7.23 -0.85
CA TYR A 131 -1.77 6.62 -1.12
C TYR A 131 -0.67 7.16 -0.20
N GLY A 132 -0.61 8.48 -0.04
CA GLY A 132 0.41 9.14 0.78
C GLY A 132 0.34 8.79 2.27
N SER A 133 -0.86 8.52 2.80
CA SER A 133 -1.04 8.10 4.19
C SER A 133 -0.36 6.76 4.50
N GLY A 134 -0.18 5.89 3.49
CA GLY A 134 0.55 4.63 3.64
C GLY A 134 2.04 4.81 3.96
N PHE A 135 2.62 5.97 3.64
CA PHE A 135 4.03 6.30 3.91
C PHE A 135 4.25 7.10 5.20
N LYS A 136 3.20 7.36 5.95
CA LYS A 136 3.30 8.12 7.19
C LYS A 136 3.78 7.22 8.33
N PHE A 137 4.89 7.61 8.98
CA PHE A 137 5.46 6.84 10.10
C PHE A 137 4.60 6.94 11.35
N ASP A 138 4.09 8.14 11.67
CA ASP A 138 3.15 8.31 12.80
C ASP A 138 1.75 7.86 12.40
N ARG A 139 1.50 6.57 12.57
CA ARG A 139 0.20 5.95 12.26
C ARG A 139 -0.92 6.45 13.16
N LYS A 140 -0.61 6.80 14.42
CA LYS A 140 -1.59 7.25 15.41
C LYS A 140 -2.16 8.63 15.10
N ALA A 141 -1.41 9.49 14.40
CA ALA A 141 -1.87 10.80 13.97
C ALA A 141 -2.82 10.74 12.75
N ILE A 142 -2.80 9.67 11.95
CA ILE A 142 -3.58 9.57 10.72
C ILE A 142 -5.09 9.76 10.95
N PRO A 143 -5.74 9.10 11.94
CA PRO A 143 -7.18 9.23 12.11
C PRO A 143 -7.63 10.68 12.31
N ALA A 144 -6.97 11.42 13.17
CA ALA A 144 -7.32 12.82 13.44
C ALA A 144 -7.12 13.74 12.23
N GLU A 145 -6.02 13.55 11.50
CA GLU A 145 -5.71 14.37 10.32
C GLU A 145 -6.68 14.11 9.16
N ILE A 146 -7.01 12.84 8.91
CA ILE A 146 -7.95 12.46 7.85
C ILE A 146 -9.36 12.92 8.20
N GLU A 147 -9.78 12.80 9.46
CA GLU A 147 -11.08 13.28 9.92
C GLU A 147 -11.20 14.81 9.75
N ALA A 148 -10.20 15.57 10.20
CA ALA A 148 -10.16 17.02 10.00
C ALA A 148 -10.22 17.41 8.52
N MET A 149 -9.56 16.64 7.65
CA MET A 149 -9.62 16.85 6.21
C MET A 149 -11.02 16.57 5.65
N ARG A 150 -11.65 15.49 6.07
CA ARG A 150 -13.02 15.13 5.69
C ARG A 150 -14.01 16.23 6.08
N GLU A 151 -13.98 16.66 7.34
CA GLU A 151 -14.85 17.72 7.86
C GLU A 151 -14.69 19.03 7.08
N LYS A 152 -13.42 19.37 6.77
CA LYS A 152 -13.14 20.56 5.94
C LYS A 152 -13.76 20.45 4.56
N ILE A 153 -13.63 19.31 3.89
CA ILE A 153 -14.18 19.08 2.56
C ILE A 153 -15.72 19.16 2.59
N GLU A 154 -16.35 18.54 3.58
CA GLU A 154 -17.81 18.56 3.76
C GLU A 154 -18.32 19.99 3.99
N LYS A 155 -17.67 20.75 4.86
CA LYS A 155 -18.00 22.16 5.11
C LYS A 155 -17.83 23.02 3.85
N GLU A 156 -16.71 22.91 3.16
CA GLU A 156 -16.47 23.64 1.90
C GLU A 156 -17.51 23.26 0.84
N TYR A 157 -17.96 22.02 0.82
CA TYR A 157 -19.01 21.56 -0.07
C TYR A 157 -20.36 22.22 0.24
N GLU A 158 -20.73 22.35 1.51
CA GLU A 158 -21.94 23.03 1.96
C GLU A 158 -21.90 24.54 1.62
N GLU A 159 -20.73 25.15 1.69
CA GLU A 159 -20.47 26.54 1.30
C GLU A 159 -20.52 26.75 -0.23
N GLY A 160 -20.75 25.67 -1.01
CA GLY A 160 -20.89 25.72 -2.47
C GLY A 160 -19.59 25.48 -3.25
N LYS A 161 -18.49 25.16 -2.60
CA LYS A 161 -17.22 24.82 -3.25
C LYS A 161 -17.29 23.40 -3.79
N ARG A 162 -17.63 23.27 -5.05
CA ARG A 162 -17.87 22.01 -5.76
C ARG A 162 -17.16 22.02 -7.10
N LEU A 163 -16.85 20.85 -7.62
CA LEU A 163 -16.40 20.71 -9.00
C LEU A 163 -17.60 20.85 -9.96
N ASP A 164 -17.31 21.15 -11.22
CA ASP A 164 -18.32 21.07 -12.26
C ASP A 164 -18.90 19.65 -12.36
N LYS A 165 -20.18 19.54 -12.70
CA LYS A 165 -20.79 18.26 -12.93
C LYS A 165 -20.20 17.61 -14.18
N MET A 166 -19.51 16.49 -13.99
CA MET A 166 -18.83 15.73 -15.04
C MET A 166 -19.28 14.27 -15.00
N PRO A 167 -19.15 13.53 -16.11
CA PRO A 167 -19.33 12.09 -16.09
C PRO A 167 -18.41 11.44 -15.06
N ARG A 168 -18.95 10.49 -14.30
CA ARG A 168 -18.20 9.76 -13.27
C ARG A 168 -17.65 8.47 -13.86
N ILE A 169 -16.34 8.31 -13.74
CA ILE A 169 -15.64 7.12 -14.21
C ILE A 169 -15.06 6.40 -12.99
N LEU A 170 -15.44 5.13 -12.82
CA LEU A 170 -14.85 4.28 -11.78
C LEU A 170 -13.62 3.58 -12.37
N ILE A 171 -12.47 3.81 -11.75
CA ILE A 171 -11.25 3.05 -12.04
C ILE A 171 -11.12 1.98 -10.96
N THR A 172 -11.11 0.71 -11.38
CA THR A 172 -10.94 -0.43 -10.48
C THR A 172 -9.68 -1.20 -10.84
N GLY A 173 -9.11 -1.87 -9.84
CA GLY A 173 -7.92 -2.69 -10.02
C GLY A 173 -6.77 -2.26 -9.11
N CYS A 174 -5.61 -2.84 -9.36
CA CYS A 174 -4.41 -2.45 -8.66
C CYS A 174 -4.00 -1.03 -9.10
N PRO A 175 -3.70 -0.10 -8.18
CA PRO A 175 -3.21 1.22 -8.55
C PRO A 175 -1.91 1.05 -9.35
N VAL A 176 -1.99 1.31 -10.64
CA VAL A 176 -0.81 1.32 -11.49
C VAL A 176 -0.13 2.65 -11.27
N SER A 177 1.11 2.60 -10.81
CA SER A 177 1.87 3.83 -10.59
C SER A 177 2.03 4.59 -11.91
N TYR A 178 2.18 5.88 -11.78
CA TYR A 178 2.34 6.85 -12.85
C TYR A 178 3.29 6.41 -13.99
N THR A 179 4.29 5.60 -13.68
CA THR A 179 5.25 5.07 -14.65
C THR A 179 4.65 4.08 -15.64
N HIS A 180 3.66 3.27 -15.27
CA HIS A 180 3.02 2.31 -16.17
C HIS A 180 2.05 2.99 -17.13
N LEU A 181 1.23 3.92 -16.65
CA LEU A 181 0.36 4.71 -17.52
C LEU A 181 1.19 5.47 -18.54
N ARG A 182 2.28 6.10 -18.11
CA ARG A 182 3.16 6.85 -19.00
C ARG A 182 3.92 5.98 -20.02
N ALA A 183 4.27 4.76 -19.65
CA ALA A 183 4.98 3.84 -20.55
C ALA A 183 4.10 3.33 -21.71
N HIS A 184 2.78 3.27 -21.50
CA HIS A 184 1.84 2.85 -22.54
C HIS A 184 1.30 4.01 -23.38
N GLU A 185 1.17 5.20 -22.79
CA GLU A 185 0.59 6.36 -23.49
C GLU A 185 1.58 7.16 -24.33
N THR A 186 2.86 7.12 -24.01
CA THR A 186 3.89 7.81 -24.82
C THR A 186 4.10 7.19 -26.19
N ARG A 187 3.54 6.01 -26.46
CA ARG A 187 3.56 5.43 -27.81
C ARG A 187 2.37 5.83 -28.69
N SER A 188 1.30 6.34 -28.12
CA SER A 188 0.12 6.78 -28.88
C SER A 188 0.13 8.28 -29.20
N ASN A 189 1.04 9.04 -28.62
CA ASN A 189 1.16 10.50 -28.81
C ASN A 189 2.47 10.90 -29.48
N LEU A 190 3.15 9.95 -30.08
CA LEU A 190 4.28 10.13 -30.99
C LEU A 190 3.88 9.67 -32.40
#